data_e4ef09a5193a18b040d23a6dc340ede6
#
_entry.id   e4ef09a5193a18b040d23a6dc340ede6
#
_cell.length_a   1.000
_cell.length_b   1.000
_cell.length_c   1.000
_cell.angle_alpha   90.00
_cell.angle_beta   90.00
_cell.angle_gamma   90.00
#
_symmetry.space_group_name_H-M   'P 1'
#
loop_
_entity.id
_entity.type
_entity.pdbx_description
1 polymer ?
#
loop_
_entity_poly.entity_id
_entity_poly.type
_entity_poly.pdbx_seq_one_letter_code
_entity_poly.pdbx_strand_id
1 'polypeptide(L)'
;SYQAILASEKHEEDSSRSKLFIYYALTLTLVFILIISAIYHLIKNRGIRNMNLAGRLQLMLTPVMLLALASTFILSVMHIRQVFLLRQQNQLQEKARYIQQALQSMYFWDMELGSSHRYALNVDLRDMSFAFETDIHVYDLNGKLIGTSAPQLFQHGLLPTHIAPQPLFLQDCPTVQYEHIGDVKYLSAYTEFINGNYTQIGYIALPSFISQQELSEHLHSYM
;
A
#
# COMPACT_ATOMS: atom_id res chain seq x y z
N SER A 1 -18.26 -12.56 14.98
CA SER A 1 -16.93 -13.19 15.05
C SER A 1 -15.88 -12.57 14.12
N TYR A 2 -16.29 -12.00 12.98
CA TYR A 2 -15.41 -11.39 11.98
C TYR A 2 -14.86 -10.00 12.44
N GLN A 3 -15.65 -9.21 13.15
CA GLN A 3 -15.21 -7.96 13.75
C GLN A 3 -14.09 -8.16 14.78
N ALA A 4 -14.06 -9.32 15.43
CA ALA A 4 -13.00 -9.65 16.37
C ALA A 4 -11.65 -9.92 15.66
N ILE A 5 -11.68 -10.50 14.45
CA ILE A 5 -10.48 -10.76 13.63
C ILE A 5 -9.92 -9.45 13.08
N LEU A 6 -10.75 -8.58 12.54
CA LEU A 6 -10.34 -7.24 12.07
C LEU A 6 -9.83 -6.36 13.21
N ALA A 7 -10.46 -6.43 14.37
CA ALA A 7 -9.98 -5.73 15.56
C ALA A 7 -8.64 -6.29 16.06
N SER A 8 -8.41 -7.60 15.95
CA SER A 8 -7.13 -8.22 16.31
C SER A 8 -6.02 -7.86 15.33
N GLU A 9 -6.31 -7.83 14.04
CA GLU A 9 -5.36 -7.47 12.99
C GLU A 9 -4.96 -5.99 13.07
N LYS A 10 -5.93 -5.11 13.30
CA LYS A 10 -5.69 -3.68 13.54
C LYS A 10 -4.92 -3.45 14.84
N HIS A 11 -5.20 -4.23 15.87
CA HIS A 11 -4.47 -4.17 17.14
C HIS A 11 -3.03 -4.70 17.00
N GLU A 12 -2.81 -5.70 16.16
CA GLU A 12 -1.49 -6.26 15.87
C GLU A 12 -0.63 -5.30 15.03
N GLU A 13 -1.24 -4.61 14.07
CA GLU A 13 -0.60 -3.56 13.27
C GLU A 13 -0.23 -2.34 14.12
N ASP A 14 -1.11 -1.87 14.99
CA ASP A 14 -0.83 -0.77 15.93
C ASP A 14 0.20 -1.18 16.98
N SER A 15 0.16 -2.43 17.45
CA SER A 15 1.17 -2.99 18.36
C SER A 15 2.54 -3.10 17.68
N SER A 16 2.59 -3.50 16.42
CA SER A 16 3.83 -3.57 15.63
C SER A 16 4.43 -2.18 15.37
N ARG A 17 3.59 -1.19 15.08
CA ARG A 17 4.01 0.22 14.92
C ARG A 17 4.56 0.81 16.22
N SER A 18 3.89 0.55 17.34
CA SER A 18 4.34 1.03 18.64
C SER A 18 5.67 0.38 19.06
N LYS A 19 5.87 -0.91 18.77
CA LYS A 19 7.13 -1.61 18.99
C LYS A 19 8.28 -1.03 18.16
N LEU A 20 8.04 -0.77 16.87
CA LEU A 20 9.02 -0.10 16.01
C LEU A 20 9.39 1.28 16.54
N PHE A 21 8.42 2.07 16.99
CA PHE A 21 8.67 3.38 17.59
C PHE A 21 9.52 3.29 18.86
N ILE A 22 9.22 2.31 19.72
CA ILE A 22 10.00 2.03 20.94
C ILE A 22 11.42 1.61 20.59
N TYR A 23 11.63 0.72 19.60
CA TYR A 23 12.96 0.33 19.15
C TYR A 23 13.78 1.50 18.62
N TYR A 24 13.16 2.39 17.83
CA TYR A 24 13.84 3.61 17.35
C TYR A 24 14.17 4.58 18.46
N ALA A 25 13.26 4.79 19.41
CA ALA A 25 13.54 5.63 20.59
C ALA A 25 14.68 5.05 21.42
N LEU A 26 14.71 3.72 21.58
CA LEU A 26 15.72 3.02 22.34
C LEU A 26 17.10 3.04 21.65
N THR A 27 17.15 2.87 20.32
CA THR A 27 18.40 3.01 19.55
C THR A 27 18.92 4.44 19.56
N LEU A 28 18.04 5.43 19.50
CA LEU A 28 18.42 6.85 19.53
C LEU A 28 18.96 7.24 20.90
N THR A 29 18.37 6.76 22.00
CA THR A 29 18.88 6.97 23.36
C THR A 29 20.21 6.26 23.57
N LEU A 30 20.39 5.05 23.02
CA LEU A 30 21.65 4.30 23.11
C LEU A 30 22.77 5.02 22.35
N VAL A 31 22.51 5.52 21.15
CA VAL A 31 23.47 6.33 20.37
C VAL A 31 23.82 7.61 21.13
N PHE A 32 22.84 8.26 21.76
CA PHE A 32 23.06 9.46 22.59
C PHE A 32 23.98 9.18 23.77
N ILE A 33 23.76 8.07 24.47
CA ILE A 33 24.61 7.62 25.59
C ILE A 33 26.04 7.33 25.10
N LEU A 34 26.18 6.65 23.94
CA LEU A 34 27.49 6.35 23.35
C LEU A 34 28.26 7.64 22.98
N ILE A 35 27.57 8.64 22.42
CA ILE A 35 28.19 9.94 22.09
C ILE A 35 28.63 10.66 23.35
N ILE A 36 27.79 10.71 24.39
CA ILE A 36 28.16 11.30 25.68
C ILE A 36 29.35 10.58 26.29
N SER A 37 29.36 9.25 26.27
CA SER A 37 30.43 8.43 26.74
C SER A 37 31.76 8.69 25.98
N ALA A 38 31.68 8.77 24.65
CA ALA A 38 32.83 9.08 23.79
C ALA A 38 33.40 10.48 24.11
N ILE A 39 32.52 11.49 24.25
CA ILE A 39 32.91 12.85 24.63
C ILE A 39 33.57 12.84 26.02
N TYR A 40 32.97 12.15 26.98
CA TYR A 40 33.54 12.01 28.33
C TYR A 40 34.93 11.36 28.30
N HIS A 41 35.10 10.30 27.49
CA HIS A 41 36.37 9.60 27.32
C HIS A 41 37.44 10.47 26.63
N LEU A 42 37.05 11.25 25.63
CA LEU A 42 37.93 12.23 24.99
C LEU A 42 38.35 13.34 25.95
N ILE A 43 37.44 13.83 26.80
CA ILE A 43 37.75 14.84 27.82
C ILE A 43 38.70 14.31 28.88
N LYS A 44 38.54 13.07 29.29
CA LYS A 44 39.35 12.40 30.29
C LYS A 44 40.75 12.04 29.78
N ASN A 45 40.87 11.65 28.51
CA ASN A 45 42.16 11.38 27.86
C ASN A 45 42.78 12.70 27.39
N ARG A 46 43.79 13.19 28.12
CA ARG A 46 44.67 14.37 28.02
C ARG A 46 44.71 15.20 26.71
N GLY A 47 44.14 14.75 25.58
CA GLY A 47 44.15 15.43 24.28
C GLY A 47 43.39 16.75 24.23
N ILE A 48 42.36 16.94 25.06
CA ILE A 48 41.53 18.15 25.08
C ILE A 48 42.05 19.20 26.10
N ARG A 49 42.99 18.83 26.94
CA ARG A 49 43.48 19.70 28.01
C ARG A 49 44.24 20.93 27.50
N ASN A 50 44.74 20.89 26.24
CA ASN A 50 45.45 21.99 25.58
C ASN A 50 44.54 22.77 24.59
N MET A 51 43.26 22.45 24.50
CA MET A 51 42.34 23.19 23.62
C MET A 51 41.76 24.42 24.33
N ASN A 52 41.59 25.50 23.55
CA ASN A 52 40.90 26.70 23.97
C ASN A 52 39.44 26.40 24.39
N LEU A 53 38.88 27.22 25.27
CA LEU A 53 37.49 27.07 25.78
C LEU A 53 36.47 26.93 24.63
N ALA A 54 36.64 27.72 23.55
CA ALA A 54 35.81 27.69 22.36
C ALA A 54 35.82 26.31 21.65
N GLY A 55 37.01 25.70 21.50
CA GLY A 55 37.13 24.38 20.89
C GLY A 55 36.44 23.25 21.70
N ARG A 56 36.46 23.32 23.04
CA ARG A 56 35.77 22.39 23.92
C ARG A 56 34.26 22.51 23.79
N LEU A 57 33.74 23.74 23.74
CA LEU A 57 32.31 24.00 23.53
C LEU A 57 31.86 23.52 22.16
N GLN A 58 32.62 23.78 21.10
CA GLN A 58 32.29 23.32 19.75
C GLN A 58 32.28 21.80 19.65
N LEU A 59 33.22 21.09 20.30
CA LEU A 59 33.31 19.64 20.32
C LEU A 59 32.13 18.98 21.08
N MET A 60 31.54 19.68 22.04
CA MET A 60 30.32 19.23 22.72
C MET A 60 29.06 19.53 21.96
N LEU A 61 28.94 20.67 21.29
CA LEU A 61 27.74 21.11 20.60
C LEU A 61 27.55 20.43 19.24
N THR A 62 28.63 20.18 18.49
CA THR A 62 28.57 19.59 17.15
C THR A 62 27.86 18.21 17.11
N PRO A 63 28.21 17.24 17.97
CA PRO A 63 27.52 15.94 17.94
C PRO A 63 26.04 16.04 18.36
N VAL A 64 25.70 16.95 19.26
CA VAL A 64 24.31 17.18 19.67
C VAL A 64 23.50 17.74 18.48
N MET A 65 24.04 18.70 17.75
CA MET A 65 23.41 19.24 16.53
C MET A 65 23.25 18.16 15.44
N LEU A 66 24.30 17.35 15.20
CA LEU A 66 24.23 16.27 14.21
C LEU A 66 23.18 15.23 14.60
N LEU A 67 23.06 14.91 15.86
CA LEU A 67 22.07 13.95 16.36
C LEU A 67 20.65 14.51 16.21
N ALA A 68 20.44 15.78 16.52
CA ALA A 68 19.15 16.45 16.31
C ALA A 68 18.75 16.48 14.83
N LEU A 69 19.69 16.78 13.92
CA LEU A 69 19.46 16.76 12.48
C LEU A 69 19.15 15.34 11.97
N ALA A 70 19.89 14.34 12.43
CA ALA A 70 19.64 12.93 12.06
C ALA A 70 18.26 12.46 12.54
N SER A 71 17.87 12.81 13.77
CA SER A 71 16.55 12.42 14.30
C SER A 71 15.41 13.08 13.55
N THR A 72 15.50 14.38 13.23
CA THR A 72 14.49 15.07 12.42
C THR A 72 14.40 14.50 11.00
N PHE A 73 15.53 14.15 10.40
CA PHE A 73 15.56 13.53 9.08
C PHE A 73 14.85 12.16 9.08
N ILE A 74 15.14 11.29 10.04
CA ILE A 74 14.50 9.97 10.17
C ILE A 74 13.00 10.12 10.38
N LEU A 75 12.56 10.99 11.29
CA LEU A 75 11.14 11.25 11.54
C LEU A 75 10.43 11.79 10.29
N SER A 76 11.08 12.70 9.54
CA SER A 76 10.56 13.25 8.30
C SER A 76 10.35 12.17 7.24
N VAL A 77 11.36 11.31 7.03
CA VAL A 77 11.25 10.18 6.07
C VAL A 77 10.13 9.21 6.46
N MET A 78 10.01 8.89 7.73
CA MET A 78 8.93 8.00 8.21
C MET A 78 7.55 8.64 8.00
N HIS A 79 7.41 9.93 8.30
CA HIS A 79 6.16 10.66 8.10
C HIS A 79 5.78 10.72 6.61
N ILE A 80 6.74 11.05 5.73
CA ILE A 80 6.52 11.09 4.27
C ILE A 80 6.04 9.72 3.77
N ARG A 81 6.67 8.61 4.21
CA ARG A 81 6.26 7.27 3.82
C ARG A 81 4.81 6.96 4.24
N GLN A 82 4.43 7.30 5.47
CA GLN A 82 3.04 7.07 5.94
C GLN A 82 2.02 7.87 5.13
N VAL A 83 2.30 9.15 4.91
CA VAL A 83 1.42 10.02 4.11
C VAL A 83 1.30 9.51 2.68
N PHE A 84 2.39 9.04 2.09
CA PHE A 84 2.41 8.49 0.74
C PHE A 84 1.53 7.23 0.62
N LEU A 85 1.66 6.28 1.54
CA LEU A 85 0.84 5.05 1.55
C LEU A 85 -0.64 5.35 1.72
N LEU A 86 -1.00 6.25 2.64
CA LEU A 86 -2.39 6.67 2.83
C LEU A 86 -2.96 7.36 1.59
N ARG A 87 -2.17 8.20 0.93
CA ARG A 87 -2.60 8.84 -0.33
C ARG A 87 -2.85 7.83 -1.44
N GLN A 88 -1.97 6.83 -1.60
CA GLN A 88 -2.17 5.77 -2.59
C GLN A 88 -3.46 4.98 -2.32
N GLN A 89 -3.72 4.60 -1.08
CA GLN A 89 -4.96 3.91 -0.70
C GLN A 89 -6.20 4.76 -1.03
N ASN A 90 -6.20 6.03 -0.63
CA ASN A 90 -7.31 6.94 -0.89
C ASN A 90 -7.54 7.16 -2.40
N GLN A 91 -6.47 7.37 -3.17
CA GLN A 91 -6.56 7.53 -4.62
C GLN A 91 -7.14 6.28 -5.29
N LEU A 92 -6.74 5.09 -4.84
CA LEU A 92 -7.25 3.84 -5.38
C LEU A 92 -8.73 3.64 -5.03
N GLN A 93 -9.15 4.00 -3.80
CA GLN A 93 -10.56 4.00 -3.41
C GLN A 93 -11.41 4.95 -4.26
N GLU A 94 -10.92 6.17 -4.50
CA GLU A 94 -11.61 7.13 -5.36
C GLU A 94 -11.73 6.62 -6.80
N LYS A 95 -10.65 6.07 -7.38
CA LYS A 95 -10.70 5.42 -8.69
C LYS A 95 -11.75 4.31 -8.72
N ALA A 96 -11.80 3.47 -7.69
CA ALA A 96 -12.79 2.39 -7.59
C ALA A 96 -14.23 2.90 -7.61
N ARG A 97 -14.52 3.99 -6.90
CA ARG A 97 -15.84 4.63 -6.90
C ARG A 97 -16.21 5.18 -8.28
N TYR A 98 -15.30 5.89 -8.95
CA TYR A 98 -15.55 6.42 -10.28
C TYR A 98 -15.80 5.32 -11.32
N ILE A 99 -15.00 4.25 -11.27
CA ILE A 99 -15.16 3.10 -12.18
C ILE A 99 -16.49 2.36 -11.88
N GLN A 100 -16.83 2.18 -10.61
CA GLN A 100 -18.11 1.61 -10.21
C GLN A 100 -19.29 2.41 -10.80
N GLN A 101 -19.29 3.73 -10.64
CA GLN A 101 -20.33 4.61 -11.17
C GLN A 101 -20.40 4.58 -12.70
N ALA A 102 -19.27 4.58 -13.39
CA ALA A 102 -19.20 4.49 -14.83
C ALA A 102 -19.77 3.14 -15.33
N LEU A 103 -19.35 2.02 -14.74
CA LEU A 103 -19.88 0.71 -15.09
C LEU A 103 -21.37 0.58 -14.76
N GLN A 104 -21.83 1.10 -13.62
CA GLN A 104 -23.24 1.15 -13.27
C GLN A 104 -24.07 1.88 -14.30
N SER A 105 -23.57 2.98 -14.86
CA SER A 105 -24.27 3.73 -15.90
C SER A 105 -24.32 3.00 -17.24
N MET A 106 -23.26 2.28 -17.61
CA MET A 106 -23.17 1.50 -18.84
C MET A 106 -24.04 0.25 -18.82
N TYR A 107 -24.05 -0.45 -17.67
CA TYR A 107 -24.75 -1.73 -17.48
C TYR A 107 -26.01 -1.57 -16.63
N PHE A 108 -26.74 -0.48 -16.81
CA PHE A 108 -27.90 -0.10 -16.01
C PHE A 108 -29.02 -1.14 -16.03
N TRP A 109 -29.28 -1.77 -17.17
CA TRP A 109 -30.39 -2.71 -17.35
C TRP A 109 -30.01 -4.17 -17.20
N ASP A 110 -28.72 -4.49 -17.08
CA ASP A 110 -28.27 -5.87 -17.00
C ASP A 110 -28.55 -6.46 -15.61
N MET A 111 -29.31 -7.53 -15.58
CA MET A 111 -29.57 -8.29 -14.35
C MET A 111 -28.49 -9.34 -14.09
N GLU A 112 -27.89 -9.89 -15.15
CA GLU A 112 -26.80 -10.85 -15.10
C GLU A 112 -25.84 -10.62 -16.27
N LEU A 113 -24.56 -10.62 -15.99
CA LEU A 113 -23.51 -10.54 -17.01
C LEU A 113 -23.33 -11.90 -17.69
N GLY A 114 -24.21 -12.18 -18.67
CA GLY A 114 -24.17 -13.41 -19.44
C GLY A 114 -22.95 -13.52 -20.36
N SER A 115 -22.71 -14.70 -20.90
CA SER A 115 -21.57 -15.00 -21.78
C SER A 115 -21.53 -14.14 -23.07
N SER A 116 -22.69 -13.69 -23.55
CA SER A 116 -22.82 -12.82 -24.72
C SER A 116 -22.27 -11.41 -24.52
N HIS A 117 -22.23 -10.91 -23.30
CA HIS A 117 -21.76 -9.56 -22.98
C HIS A 117 -20.25 -9.50 -22.66
N ARG A 118 -19.58 -10.67 -22.51
CA ARG A 118 -18.16 -10.71 -22.15
C ARG A 118 -17.23 -9.97 -23.09
N TYR A 119 -17.49 -10.06 -24.40
CA TYR A 119 -16.64 -9.37 -25.38
C TYR A 119 -16.77 -7.85 -25.26
N ALA A 120 -18.00 -7.35 -25.19
CA ALA A 120 -18.27 -5.92 -25.02
C ALA A 120 -17.69 -5.42 -23.70
N LEU A 121 -17.93 -6.14 -22.60
CA LEU A 121 -17.36 -5.83 -21.28
C LEU A 121 -15.83 -5.71 -21.32
N ASN A 122 -15.11 -6.65 -21.93
CA ASN A 122 -13.65 -6.59 -22.00
C ASN A 122 -13.14 -5.40 -22.81
N VAL A 123 -13.88 -4.97 -23.87
CA VAL A 123 -13.54 -3.76 -24.63
C VAL A 123 -13.74 -2.52 -23.76
N ASP A 124 -14.89 -2.39 -23.11
CA ASP A 124 -15.19 -1.26 -22.23
C ASP A 124 -14.20 -1.17 -21.05
N LEU A 125 -13.87 -2.32 -20.43
CA LEU A 125 -12.89 -2.37 -19.35
C LEU A 125 -11.49 -1.96 -19.82
N ARG A 126 -11.11 -2.29 -21.06
CA ARG A 126 -9.84 -1.87 -21.65
C ARG A 126 -9.80 -0.36 -21.87
N ASP A 127 -10.85 0.20 -22.43
CA ASP A 127 -10.94 1.66 -22.68
C ASP A 127 -10.92 2.42 -21.35
N MET A 128 -11.64 1.94 -20.34
CA MET A 128 -11.62 2.51 -19.00
C MET A 128 -10.23 2.37 -18.35
N SER A 129 -9.54 1.24 -18.54
CA SER A 129 -8.21 1.04 -17.95
C SER A 129 -7.18 2.03 -18.47
N PHE A 130 -7.27 2.43 -19.74
CA PHE A 130 -6.46 3.51 -20.30
C PHE A 130 -6.82 4.88 -19.70
N ALA A 131 -8.11 5.16 -19.52
CA ALA A 131 -8.56 6.44 -18.99
C ALA A 131 -8.18 6.63 -17.51
N PHE A 132 -8.25 5.56 -16.71
CA PHE A 132 -7.99 5.60 -15.27
C PHE A 132 -6.55 5.16 -14.90
N GLU A 133 -5.74 4.77 -15.89
CA GLU A 133 -4.37 4.27 -15.69
C GLU A 133 -4.30 3.17 -14.62
N THR A 134 -5.21 2.19 -14.71
CA THR A 134 -5.26 1.06 -13.78
C THR A 134 -5.95 -0.12 -14.43
N ASP A 135 -5.50 -1.34 -14.15
CA ASP A 135 -6.19 -2.54 -14.62
C ASP A 135 -7.52 -2.71 -13.89
N ILE A 136 -8.50 -3.25 -14.60
CA ILE A 136 -9.86 -3.46 -14.09
C ILE A 136 -10.26 -4.91 -14.32
N HIS A 137 -10.67 -5.59 -13.26
CA HIS A 137 -11.16 -6.96 -13.31
C HIS A 137 -12.57 -7.01 -12.72
N VAL A 138 -13.45 -7.74 -13.37
CA VAL A 138 -14.85 -7.90 -12.95
C VAL A 138 -15.11 -9.37 -12.69
N TYR A 139 -15.71 -9.64 -11.53
CA TYR A 139 -16.06 -10.99 -11.06
C TYR A 139 -17.57 -11.10 -10.87
N ASP A 140 -18.11 -12.31 -11.02
CA ASP A 140 -19.51 -12.60 -10.69
C ASP A 140 -19.74 -12.66 -9.17
N LEU A 141 -20.98 -12.90 -8.76
CA LEU A 141 -21.33 -13.05 -7.34
C LEU A 141 -20.67 -14.25 -6.66
N ASN A 142 -20.24 -15.26 -7.43
CA ASN A 142 -19.49 -16.40 -6.93
C ASN A 142 -17.98 -16.15 -6.88
N GLY A 143 -17.55 -14.95 -7.25
CA GLY A 143 -16.14 -14.56 -7.28
C GLY A 143 -15.37 -15.07 -8.50
N LYS A 144 -16.04 -15.56 -9.55
CA LYS A 144 -15.40 -16.02 -10.78
C LYS A 144 -15.21 -14.86 -11.75
N LEU A 145 -14.04 -14.77 -12.36
CA LEU A 145 -13.71 -13.74 -13.36
C LEU A 145 -14.64 -13.81 -14.57
N ILE A 146 -15.30 -12.70 -14.88
CA ILE A 146 -16.18 -12.52 -16.05
C ILE A 146 -15.63 -11.53 -17.08
N GLY A 147 -14.83 -10.55 -16.66
CA GLY A 147 -14.21 -9.58 -17.55
C GLY A 147 -12.91 -9.02 -17.00
N THR A 148 -12.00 -8.61 -17.90
CA THR A 148 -10.71 -8.03 -17.53
C THR A 148 -10.17 -7.12 -18.62
N SER A 149 -9.50 -6.03 -18.23
CA SER A 149 -8.72 -5.18 -19.13
C SER A 149 -7.38 -5.81 -19.53
N ALA A 150 -6.84 -6.69 -18.68
CA ALA A 150 -5.51 -7.31 -18.84
C ALA A 150 -5.60 -8.85 -18.88
N PRO A 151 -6.09 -9.46 -19.97
CA PRO A 151 -6.30 -10.91 -20.07
C PRO A 151 -5.00 -11.71 -19.96
N GLN A 152 -3.86 -11.13 -20.33
CA GLN A 152 -2.55 -11.76 -20.22
C GLN A 152 -2.16 -12.14 -18.79
N LEU A 153 -2.59 -11.39 -17.79
CA LEU A 153 -2.29 -11.69 -16.38
C LEU A 153 -2.91 -13.02 -15.93
N PHE A 154 -4.08 -13.34 -16.47
CA PHE A 154 -4.79 -14.59 -16.17
C PHE A 154 -4.34 -15.75 -17.06
N GLN A 155 -4.01 -15.47 -18.34
CA GLN A 155 -3.52 -16.48 -19.29
C GLN A 155 -2.19 -17.06 -18.85
N HIS A 156 -1.31 -16.25 -18.28
CA HIS A 156 -0.01 -16.67 -17.74
C HIS A 156 -0.09 -17.19 -16.29
N GLY A 157 -1.30 -17.27 -15.71
CA GLY A 157 -1.49 -17.80 -14.35
C GLY A 157 -0.94 -16.89 -13.24
N LEU A 158 -0.70 -15.61 -13.52
CA LEU A 158 -0.16 -14.65 -12.53
C LEU A 158 -1.23 -14.22 -11.53
N LEU A 159 -2.47 -14.05 -12.01
CA LEU A 159 -3.61 -13.77 -11.15
C LEU A 159 -4.58 -14.96 -11.14
N PRO A 160 -5.20 -15.24 -9.98
CA PRO A 160 -6.21 -16.29 -9.87
C PRO A 160 -7.49 -15.84 -10.58
N THR A 161 -8.17 -16.79 -11.23
CA THR A 161 -9.47 -16.54 -11.89
C THR A 161 -10.64 -16.39 -10.92
N HIS A 162 -10.38 -16.53 -9.62
CA HIS A 162 -11.34 -16.31 -8.55
C HIS A 162 -10.83 -15.20 -7.64
N ILE A 163 -11.76 -14.34 -7.23
CA ILE A 163 -11.49 -13.27 -6.27
C ILE A 163 -11.03 -13.87 -4.94
N ALA A 164 -10.16 -13.17 -4.22
CA ALA A 164 -9.81 -13.55 -2.86
C ALA A 164 -11.08 -13.57 -1.98
N PRO A 165 -11.20 -14.51 -1.02
CA PRO A 165 -12.44 -14.65 -0.24
C PRO A 165 -12.78 -13.46 0.65
N GLN A 166 -11.79 -12.68 1.05
CA GLN A 166 -11.97 -11.53 1.95
C GLN A 166 -12.91 -10.44 1.39
N PRO A 167 -12.79 -9.99 0.12
CA PRO A 167 -13.68 -8.98 -0.44
C PRO A 167 -15.15 -9.38 -0.51
N LEU A 168 -15.44 -10.69 -0.57
CA LEU A 168 -16.81 -11.21 -0.62
C LEU A 168 -17.61 -10.95 0.66
N PHE A 169 -16.94 -10.65 1.78
CA PHE A 169 -17.56 -10.52 3.09
C PHE A 169 -17.45 -9.10 3.68
N LEU A 170 -16.90 -8.14 2.94
CA LEU A 170 -16.71 -6.77 3.43
C LEU A 170 -17.99 -5.96 3.24
N GLN A 171 -18.41 -5.29 4.33
CA GLN A 171 -19.58 -4.39 4.32
C GLN A 171 -19.22 -2.95 3.92
N ASP A 172 -17.93 -2.59 3.99
CA ASP A 172 -17.44 -1.24 3.66
C ASP A 172 -16.77 -1.27 2.28
N CYS A 173 -17.50 -0.92 1.23
CA CYS A 173 -17.00 -0.78 -0.13
C CYS A 173 -16.82 0.71 -0.50
N PRO A 174 -15.75 1.10 -1.21
CA PRO A 174 -14.64 0.28 -1.68
C PRO A 174 -13.59 -0.02 -0.60
N THR A 175 -13.07 -1.23 -0.60
CA THR A 175 -12.03 -1.70 0.32
C THR A 175 -10.71 -1.84 -0.40
N VAL A 176 -9.61 -1.43 0.24
CA VAL A 176 -8.24 -1.58 -0.28
C VAL A 176 -7.47 -2.55 0.59
N GLN A 177 -6.87 -3.55 -0.04
CA GLN A 177 -6.04 -4.54 0.65
C GLN A 177 -4.73 -4.79 -0.10
N TYR A 178 -3.75 -5.34 0.62
CA TYR A 178 -2.50 -5.81 0.02
C TYR A 178 -2.65 -7.24 -0.47
N GLU A 179 -2.18 -7.47 -1.68
CA GLU A 179 -2.12 -8.79 -2.31
C GLU A 179 -0.70 -9.12 -2.76
N HIS A 180 -0.47 -10.37 -3.15
CA HIS A 180 0.83 -10.86 -3.57
C HIS A 180 0.72 -11.64 -4.88
N ILE A 181 1.67 -11.41 -5.78
CA ILE A 181 1.96 -12.24 -6.95
C ILE A 181 3.39 -12.74 -6.78
N GLY A 182 3.56 -14.00 -6.38
CA GLY A 182 4.89 -14.47 -5.98
C GLY A 182 5.43 -13.62 -4.82
N ASP A 183 6.59 -13.00 -5.02
CA ASP A 183 7.24 -12.12 -4.03
C ASP A 183 6.81 -10.65 -4.15
N VAL A 184 6.02 -10.29 -5.18
CA VAL A 184 5.60 -8.90 -5.42
C VAL A 184 4.34 -8.59 -4.63
N LYS A 185 4.43 -7.60 -3.75
CA LYS A 185 3.30 -7.06 -2.98
C LYS A 185 2.70 -5.87 -3.72
N TYR A 186 1.37 -5.89 -3.93
CA TYR A 186 0.65 -4.81 -4.59
C TYR A 186 -0.63 -4.46 -3.83
N LEU A 187 -1.19 -3.28 -4.10
CA LEU A 187 -2.48 -2.85 -3.56
C LEU A 187 -3.59 -3.24 -4.54
N SER A 188 -4.71 -3.72 -4.03
CA SER A 188 -5.91 -3.96 -4.81
C SER A 188 -7.11 -3.32 -4.13
N ALA A 189 -7.89 -2.55 -4.88
CA ALA A 189 -9.17 -2.06 -4.40
C ALA A 189 -10.29 -2.96 -4.90
N TYR A 190 -11.24 -3.20 -4.03
CA TYR A 190 -12.45 -3.97 -4.33
C TYR A 190 -13.68 -3.14 -4.07
N THR A 191 -14.63 -3.19 -5.00
CA THR A 191 -15.94 -2.58 -4.84
C THR A 191 -17.02 -3.47 -5.42
N GLU A 192 -18.24 -3.27 -4.98
CA GLU A 192 -19.39 -3.96 -5.52
C GLU A 192 -19.67 -3.51 -6.95
N PHE A 193 -20.02 -4.45 -7.82
CA PHE A 193 -20.60 -4.13 -9.10
C PHE A 193 -22.12 -4.14 -8.96
N ILE A 194 -22.73 -2.97 -9.01
CA ILE A 194 -24.16 -2.75 -8.84
C ILE A 194 -24.78 -2.31 -10.16
N ASN A 195 -25.98 -2.78 -10.47
CA ASN A 195 -26.77 -2.33 -11.62
C ASN A 195 -27.55 -1.05 -11.30
N GLY A 196 -28.32 -0.53 -12.28
CA GLY A 196 -29.14 0.65 -12.11
C GLY A 196 -30.26 0.53 -11.07
N ASN A 197 -30.65 -0.69 -10.71
CA ASN A 197 -31.64 -0.97 -9.67
C ASN A 197 -31.02 -1.14 -8.27
N TYR A 198 -29.74 -0.77 -8.11
CA TYR A 198 -28.95 -0.93 -6.87
C TYR A 198 -28.85 -2.39 -6.40
N THR A 199 -28.97 -3.33 -7.34
CA THR A 199 -28.74 -4.76 -7.05
C THR A 199 -27.32 -5.10 -7.36
N GLN A 200 -26.63 -5.77 -6.44
CA GLN A 200 -25.29 -6.25 -6.66
C GLN A 200 -25.32 -7.40 -7.68
N ILE A 201 -24.54 -7.27 -8.75
CA ILE A 201 -24.41 -8.25 -9.83
C ILE A 201 -23.01 -8.87 -9.91
N GLY A 202 -22.07 -8.36 -9.10
CA GLY A 202 -20.70 -8.86 -9.07
C GLY A 202 -19.79 -8.01 -8.23
N TYR A 203 -18.49 -8.11 -8.50
CA TYR A 203 -17.43 -7.36 -7.85
C TYR A 203 -16.48 -6.79 -8.88
N ILE A 204 -15.92 -5.62 -8.59
CA ILE A 204 -14.89 -4.95 -9.38
C ILE A 204 -13.61 -4.95 -8.56
N ALA A 205 -12.50 -5.37 -9.17
CA ALA A 205 -11.16 -5.31 -8.57
C ALA A 205 -10.25 -4.44 -9.41
N LEU A 206 -9.49 -3.58 -8.73
CA LEU A 206 -8.51 -2.68 -9.33
C LEU A 206 -7.14 -2.97 -8.71
N PRO A 207 -6.31 -3.81 -9.32
CA PRO A 207 -4.94 -3.99 -8.89
C PRO A 207 -4.12 -2.75 -9.25
N SER A 208 -3.37 -2.25 -8.29
CA SER A 208 -2.42 -1.15 -8.46
C SER A 208 -1.03 -1.66 -8.20
N PHE A 209 -0.30 -1.90 -9.27
CA PHE A 209 1.12 -2.24 -9.18
C PHE A 209 1.91 -0.95 -8.96
N ILE A 210 2.70 -0.90 -7.90
CA ILE A 210 3.46 0.29 -7.47
C ILE A 210 4.46 0.75 -8.54
N SER A 211 4.90 -0.16 -9.43
CA SER A 211 5.53 0.18 -10.70
C SER A 211 5.16 -0.87 -11.75
N GLN A 212 4.56 -0.43 -12.85
CA GLN A 212 4.38 -1.29 -14.04
C GLN A 212 5.73 -1.84 -14.53
N GLN A 213 6.83 -1.17 -14.22
CA GLN A 213 8.18 -1.54 -14.58
C GLN A 213 8.66 -2.77 -13.81
N GLU A 214 8.39 -2.86 -12.50
CA GLU A 214 8.70 -4.07 -11.71
C GLU A 214 7.86 -5.27 -12.15
N LEU A 215 6.59 -5.06 -12.49
CA LEU A 215 5.74 -6.12 -13.01
C LEU A 215 6.23 -6.62 -14.37
N SER A 216 6.66 -5.73 -15.27
CA SER A 216 7.17 -6.11 -16.60
C SER A 216 8.48 -6.87 -16.50
N GLU A 217 9.38 -6.51 -15.60
CA GLU A 217 10.63 -7.22 -15.36
C GLU A 217 10.40 -8.62 -14.80
N HIS A 218 9.45 -8.77 -13.88
CA HIS A 218 9.06 -10.10 -13.38
C HIS A 218 8.37 -10.93 -14.45
N LEU A 219 7.51 -10.35 -15.29
CA LEU A 219 6.88 -11.05 -16.42
C LEU A 219 7.91 -11.62 -17.39
N HIS A 220 8.95 -10.84 -17.71
CA HIS A 220 10.06 -11.31 -18.57
C HIS A 220 10.90 -12.42 -17.94
N SER A 221 10.92 -12.54 -16.62
CA SER A 221 11.63 -13.60 -15.90
C SER A 221 10.90 -14.96 -15.93
N TYR A 222 9.58 -14.97 -16.18
CA TYR A 222 8.74 -16.19 -16.23
C TYR A 222 8.40 -16.62 -17.67
N MET A 223 8.77 -15.87 -18.70
CA MET A 223 8.67 -16.23 -20.10
C MET A 223 10.01 -16.75 -20.67
#